data_368188f6b5957d2b1f0bcf514574a832
#
_entry.id   368188f6b5957d2b1f0bcf514574a832
#
_cell.length_a   1.000
_cell.length_b   1.000
_cell.length_c   1.000
_cell.angle_alpha   90.00
_cell.angle_beta   90.00
_cell.angle_gamma   90.00
#
_symmetry.space_group_name_H-M   'P 1'
#
loop_
_entity.id
_entity.type
_entity.pdbx_description
1 polymer ?
#
loop_
_entity_poly.entity_id
_entity_poly.type
_entity_poly.pdbx_seq_one_letter_code
_entity_poly.pdbx_strand_id
1 'polypeptide(L)'
;MINVIRVARLVCCCLCVHAGVWAQNKISLNIAKAGTLSEQIASSKKYQIDELIVSGTLNGSDIRFIRDMAGCDATGKETKGILRKLDMSGVNIISGGDYYYETGGIKYYTLISGTSSGNGVSYSEGVGSYMFAKTKLVSITLPISVSVMGEGVFFGCTELESFVLSPNVPYIKPMTFAQCSFKEFSVPESIKSIEKNAFAGCSSLAKLVIPENVTTIVGGAFGECPVLREIKVDEKNKKYADIDGVVCSKDLTVLRIYPNGKGSEYTVPETVNTIDDFAFQGTDVEYVTLTDNITHIGVGAFSDCTKLRAIAVPNSVLAFRESAFANCSSLESIHIPNQITVIDRYVFQRLYLEPYN
;
A
#
# COMPACT_ATOMS: atom_id res chain seq x y z
N MET A 1 -1.02 2.57 -40.28
CA MET A 1 -0.79 4.02 -40.15
C MET A 1 -1.85 4.60 -39.22
N ILE A 2 -1.41 5.18 -38.12
CA ILE A 2 -2.11 6.19 -37.30
C ILE A 2 -3.31 5.68 -36.49
N ASN A 3 -3.10 5.45 -35.19
CA ASN A 3 -3.68 6.22 -34.11
C ASN A 3 -3.24 5.69 -32.75
N VAL A 4 -2.11 6.17 -32.30
CA VAL A 4 -1.70 6.13 -30.90
C VAL A 4 -1.58 7.60 -30.51
N ILE A 5 -2.62 8.20 -29.97
CA ILE A 5 -2.62 9.39 -29.11
C ILE A 5 -4.11 9.68 -28.78
N ARG A 6 -4.60 9.16 -27.66
CA ARG A 6 -5.77 9.70 -26.95
C ARG A 6 -6.00 8.94 -25.65
N VAL A 7 -5.14 9.13 -24.66
CA VAL A 7 -5.51 9.02 -23.23
C VAL A 7 -4.56 9.95 -22.46
N ALA A 8 -4.80 11.21 -22.51
CA ALA A 8 -4.21 12.20 -21.63
C ALA A 8 -5.03 13.47 -21.65
N ARG A 9 -6.30 13.39 -21.22
CA ARG A 9 -7.10 14.56 -20.88
C ARG A 9 -8.36 14.08 -20.18
N LEU A 10 -8.32 14.05 -18.87
CA LEU A 10 -9.43 14.35 -17.96
C LEU A 10 -8.98 14.08 -16.52
N VAL A 11 -8.25 14.99 -15.93
CA VAL A 11 -8.44 15.43 -14.55
C VAL A 11 -7.80 16.81 -14.48
N CYS A 12 -8.52 17.79 -14.89
CA CYS A 12 -8.23 19.17 -14.55
C CYS A 12 -9.57 19.81 -14.25
N CYS A 13 -9.93 19.85 -12.98
CA CYS A 13 -10.77 20.93 -12.45
C CYS A 13 -10.87 20.83 -10.93
N CYS A 14 -10.58 21.98 -10.36
CA CYS A 14 -10.93 22.46 -9.02
C CYS A 14 -9.80 22.32 -8.00
N LEU A 15 -9.27 23.31 -7.48
CA LEU A 15 -9.36 24.77 -7.42
C LEU A 15 -8.28 25.30 -6.50
N CYS A 16 -7.62 26.31 -6.98
CA CYS A 16 -7.55 27.62 -6.37
C CYS A 16 -6.73 27.83 -5.12
N VAL A 17 -5.74 28.63 -5.40
CA VAL A 17 -5.31 29.80 -4.62
C VAL A 17 -4.47 29.55 -3.40
N HIS A 18 -3.17 29.43 -3.68
CA HIS A 18 -2.18 30.35 -3.14
C HIS A 18 -1.02 30.39 -4.13
N ALA A 19 -1.13 31.28 -5.11
CA ALA A 19 -0.05 31.57 -6.05
C ALA A 19 1.01 32.43 -5.34
N GLY A 20 1.84 31.77 -4.53
CA GLY A 20 3.21 32.21 -4.36
C GLY A 20 3.93 31.75 -5.63
N VAL A 21 4.41 32.67 -6.46
CA VAL A 21 5.32 32.39 -7.56
C VAL A 21 6.63 31.92 -6.92
N TRP A 22 6.73 30.61 -6.66
CA TRP A 22 7.99 29.96 -6.33
C TRP A 22 8.77 29.89 -7.65
N ALA A 23 9.88 30.60 -7.74
CA ALA A 23 10.83 30.39 -8.83
C ALA A 23 11.19 28.90 -8.82
N GLN A 24 10.75 28.16 -9.83
CA GLN A 24 10.97 26.72 -9.95
C GLN A 24 12.47 26.49 -10.14
N ASN A 25 13.15 26.02 -9.10
CA ASN A 25 14.56 25.66 -9.15
C ASN A 25 14.70 24.25 -9.75
N LYS A 26 14.36 24.14 -11.03
CA LYS A 26 14.46 22.93 -11.83
C LYS A 26 15.85 22.72 -12.35
N ILE A 27 16.37 21.50 -12.25
CA ILE A 27 17.64 21.10 -12.81
C ILE A 27 17.50 19.77 -13.57
N SER A 28 18.21 19.65 -14.69
CA SER A 28 18.32 18.41 -15.47
C SER A 28 19.77 18.00 -15.57
N LEU A 29 20.09 16.76 -15.19
CA LEU A 29 21.45 16.23 -15.15
C LEU A 29 21.52 14.86 -15.80
N ASN A 30 22.66 14.60 -16.49
CA ASN A 30 23.00 13.27 -16.96
C ASN A 30 24.24 12.77 -16.21
N ILE A 31 24.09 11.70 -15.44
CA ILE A 31 25.14 11.15 -14.59
C ILE A 31 25.86 10.03 -15.37
N ALA A 32 26.99 10.36 -15.98
CA ALA A 32 27.79 9.41 -16.74
C ALA A 32 28.49 8.37 -15.85
N LYS A 33 28.83 8.74 -14.59
CA LYS A 33 29.51 7.89 -13.64
C LYS A 33 28.71 7.85 -12.34
N ALA A 34 28.25 6.68 -11.96
CA ALA A 34 27.51 6.49 -10.70
C ALA A 34 28.32 6.92 -9.46
N GLY A 35 27.64 7.53 -8.49
CA GLY A 35 28.25 8.06 -7.27
C GLY A 35 28.72 9.51 -7.38
N THR A 36 28.51 10.19 -8.53
CA THR A 36 29.03 11.55 -8.75
C THR A 36 27.95 12.65 -8.81
N LEU A 37 26.70 12.34 -8.50
CA LEU A 37 25.62 13.33 -8.49
C LEU A 37 25.94 14.51 -7.53
N SER A 38 26.52 14.20 -6.37
CA SER A 38 26.92 15.22 -5.38
C SER A 38 28.03 16.15 -5.86
N GLU A 39 28.81 15.75 -6.86
CA GLU A 39 29.85 16.58 -7.46
C GLU A 39 29.27 17.59 -8.48
N GLN A 40 28.10 17.28 -9.06
CA GLN A 40 27.45 18.11 -10.07
C GLN A 40 26.47 19.14 -9.48
N ILE A 41 26.12 19.00 -8.21
CA ILE A 41 25.24 19.94 -7.49
C ILE A 41 26.04 20.61 -6.38
N ALA A 42 26.30 21.90 -6.53
CA ALA A 42 27.00 22.67 -5.51
C ALA A 42 26.28 22.57 -4.15
N SER A 43 27.04 22.36 -3.09
CA SER A 43 26.51 22.19 -1.72
C SER A 43 25.57 23.31 -1.29
N SER A 44 25.83 24.55 -1.73
CA SER A 44 24.98 25.72 -1.50
C SER A 44 23.63 25.66 -2.22
N LYS A 45 23.51 24.89 -3.29
CA LYS A 45 22.28 24.73 -4.10
C LYS A 45 21.50 23.49 -3.76
N LYS A 46 22.09 22.52 -3.07
CA LYS A 46 21.48 21.21 -2.75
C LYS A 46 20.07 21.32 -2.21
N TYR A 47 19.83 22.25 -1.30
CA TYR A 47 18.54 22.45 -0.63
C TYR A 47 17.69 23.58 -1.23
N GLN A 48 18.00 23.99 -2.47
CA GLN A 48 17.23 25.00 -3.20
C GLN A 48 16.51 24.41 -4.42
N ILE A 49 16.78 23.14 -4.76
CA ILE A 49 16.23 22.44 -5.92
C ILE A 49 14.91 21.80 -5.48
N ASP A 50 13.82 22.14 -6.19
CA ASP A 50 12.48 21.57 -5.97
C ASP A 50 12.08 20.56 -7.05
N GLU A 51 12.72 20.59 -8.24
CA GLU A 51 12.51 19.64 -9.33
C GLU A 51 13.85 19.15 -9.90
N LEU A 52 14.05 17.82 -9.90
CA LEU A 52 15.21 17.15 -10.43
C LEU A 52 14.80 16.16 -11.53
N ILE A 53 15.34 16.37 -12.75
CA ILE A 53 15.33 15.38 -13.81
C ILE A 53 16.71 14.78 -13.89
N VAL A 54 16.85 13.49 -13.72
CA VAL A 54 18.12 12.80 -13.74
C VAL A 54 18.08 11.61 -14.70
N SER A 55 19.17 11.43 -15.45
CA SER A 55 19.39 10.30 -16.35
C SER A 55 20.80 9.75 -16.18
N GLY A 56 21.10 8.64 -16.88
CA GLY A 56 22.40 7.97 -16.79
C GLY A 56 22.44 6.92 -15.69
N THR A 57 23.59 6.76 -15.02
CA THR A 57 23.79 5.69 -14.03
C THR A 57 23.84 6.23 -12.61
N LEU A 58 23.07 5.63 -11.71
CA LEU A 58 23.06 5.97 -10.28
C LEU A 58 23.37 4.73 -9.42
N ASN A 59 23.97 4.96 -8.25
CA ASN A 59 24.19 3.96 -7.23
C ASN A 59 23.67 4.43 -5.85
N GLY A 60 23.97 3.67 -4.79
CA GLY A 60 23.50 3.96 -3.44
C GLY A 60 23.87 5.35 -2.92
N SER A 61 25.07 5.86 -3.25
CA SER A 61 25.51 7.20 -2.84
C SER A 61 24.69 8.31 -3.50
N ASP A 62 24.32 8.15 -4.78
CA ASP A 62 23.46 9.10 -5.48
C ASP A 62 22.04 9.08 -4.92
N ILE A 63 21.49 7.89 -4.69
CA ILE A 63 20.17 7.76 -4.08
C ILE A 63 20.14 8.38 -2.67
N ARG A 64 21.17 8.14 -1.86
CA ARG A 64 21.32 8.76 -0.54
C ARG A 64 21.31 10.30 -0.63
N PHE A 65 21.99 10.86 -1.62
CA PHE A 65 22.02 12.30 -1.87
C PHE A 65 20.65 12.83 -2.29
N ILE A 66 19.94 12.13 -3.19
CA ILE A 66 18.58 12.47 -3.61
C ILE A 66 17.61 12.43 -2.41
N ARG A 67 17.69 11.43 -1.54
CA ARG A 67 16.86 11.34 -0.33
C ARG A 67 17.03 12.56 0.57
N ASP A 68 18.28 12.97 0.79
CA ASP A 68 18.60 14.13 1.60
C ASP A 68 18.03 15.42 0.97
N MET A 69 18.11 15.57 -0.35
CA MET A 69 17.43 16.65 -1.10
C MET A 69 15.91 16.58 -0.96
N ALA A 70 15.34 15.39 -0.85
CA ALA A 70 13.90 15.14 -0.73
C ALA A 70 13.39 15.16 0.73
N GLY A 71 14.13 15.78 1.62
CA GLY A 71 13.68 16.05 2.99
C GLY A 71 13.90 14.92 4.00
N CYS A 72 14.64 13.84 3.64
CA CYS A 72 14.83 12.68 4.50
C CYS A 72 16.22 12.05 4.29
N ASP A 73 17.03 11.97 5.32
CA ASP A 73 18.36 11.34 5.25
C ASP A 73 18.29 9.80 5.19
N ALA A 74 19.46 9.17 5.15
CA ALA A 74 19.57 7.71 5.10
C ALA A 74 19.08 7.02 6.38
N THR A 75 18.92 7.72 7.50
CA THR A 75 18.42 7.17 8.77
C THR A 75 16.92 7.47 9.00
N GLY A 76 16.27 8.10 8.04
CA GLY A 76 14.87 8.49 8.14
C GLY A 76 14.63 9.80 8.93
N LYS A 77 15.69 10.57 9.22
CA LYS A 77 15.58 11.86 9.88
C LYS A 77 15.31 12.97 8.86
N GLU A 78 14.54 13.96 9.29
CA GLU A 78 14.23 15.11 8.47
C GLU A 78 15.47 15.94 8.12
N THR A 79 15.52 16.42 6.88
CA THR A 79 16.56 17.31 6.36
C THR A 79 15.95 18.63 5.87
N LYS A 80 16.79 19.58 5.48
CA LYS A 80 16.37 20.86 4.88
C LYS A 80 15.98 20.74 3.38
N GLY A 81 15.97 19.52 2.84
CA GLY A 81 15.67 19.27 1.44
C GLY A 81 14.26 19.69 1.04
N ILE A 82 14.15 20.34 -0.10
CA ILE A 82 12.89 20.81 -0.66
C ILE A 82 12.54 20.17 -2.02
N LEU A 83 13.27 19.13 -2.42
CA LEU A 83 12.97 18.40 -3.65
C LEU A 83 11.59 17.73 -3.55
N ARG A 84 10.67 18.16 -4.43
CA ARG A 84 9.29 17.70 -4.49
C ARG A 84 9.00 16.85 -5.72
N LYS A 85 9.71 17.10 -6.83
CA LYS A 85 9.50 16.40 -8.08
C LYS A 85 10.77 15.74 -8.55
N LEU A 86 10.71 14.43 -8.75
CA LEU A 86 11.85 13.63 -9.19
C LEU A 86 11.48 12.83 -10.43
N ASP A 87 12.18 13.07 -11.55
CA ASP A 87 12.08 12.24 -12.74
C ASP A 87 13.38 11.45 -12.92
N MET A 88 13.25 10.14 -12.80
CA MET A 88 14.31 9.14 -12.98
C MET A 88 14.05 8.24 -14.20
N SER A 89 13.17 8.62 -15.12
CA SER A 89 12.75 7.77 -16.24
C SER A 89 13.93 7.28 -17.10
N GLY A 90 14.99 8.12 -17.23
CA GLY A 90 16.21 7.81 -17.97
C GLY A 90 17.36 7.22 -17.13
N VAL A 91 17.07 6.75 -15.89
CA VAL A 91 18.12 6.24 -14.99
C VAL A 91 18.28 4.73 -15.15
N ASN A 92 19.53 4.28 -15.05
CA ASN A 92 19.92 2.90 -14.78
C ASN A 92 20.51 2.82 -13.36
N ILE A 93 19.85 2.11 -12.45
CA ILE A 93 20.34 1.90 -11.08
C ILE A 93 21.31 0.73 -11.09
N ILE A 94 22.55 0.97 -10.64
CA ILE A 94 23.60 -0.04 -10.58
C ILE A 94 24.07 -0.29 -9.15
N SER A 95 24.78 -1.39 -8.94
CA SER A 95 25.37 -1.73 -7.66
C SER A 95 26.47 -0.75 -7.23
N GLY A 96 26.69 -0.65 -5.93
CA GLY A 96 27.79 0.11 -5.32
C GLY A 96 27.34 1.37 -4.61
N GLY A 97 28.33 2.12 -4.15
CA GLY A 97 28.13 3.31 -3.31
C GLY A 97 27.77 2.97 -1.87
N ASP A 98 27.38 3.99 -1.10
CA ASP A 98 26.94 3.87 0.28
C ASP A 98 25.53 3.27 0.38
N TYR A 99 25.15 2.81 1.60
CA TYR A 99 23.74 2.50 1.87
C TYR A 99 22.87 3.77 1.72
N TYR A 100 21.74 3.60 1.08
CA TYR A 100 20.81 4.72 0.85
C TYR A 100 19.77 4.86 1.96
N TYR A 101 19.52 3.80 2.74
CA TYR A 101 18.58 3.82 3.86
C TYR A 101 18.99 2.85 4.96
N GLU A 102 18.64 3.17 6.21
CA GLU A 102 18.84 2.31 7.39
C GLU A 102 17.61 2.38 8.30
N THR A 103 17.09 1.22 8.67
CA THR A 103 16.01 1.09 9.64
C THR A 103 16.09 -0.23 10.37
N GLY A 104 15.74 -0.26 11.65
CA GLY A 104 15.80 -1.47 12.46
C GLY A 104 17.18 -2.14 12.50
N GLY A 105 18.26 -1.38 12.34
CA GLY A 105 19.62 -1.89 12.27
C GLY A 105 20.01 -2.51 10.92
N ILE A 106 19.12 -2.47 9.92
CA ILE A 106 19.37 -2.98 8.57
C ILE A 106 19.74 -1.84 7.64
N LYS A 107 20.86 -2.01 6.92
CA LYS A 107 21.32 -1.07 5.88
C LYS A 107 20.95 -1.58 4.50
N TYR A 108 20.37 -0.71 3.69
CA TYR A 108 19.89 -1.01 2.33
C TYR A 108 20.83 -0.41 1.28
N TYR A 109 21.29 -1.25 0.36
CA TYR A 109 22.21 -0.91 -0.72
C TYR A 109 21.59 -1.21 -2.07
N THR A 110 22.10 -0.57 -3.14
CA THR A 110 21.78 -0.96 -4.52
C THR A 110 22.62 -2.16 -4.93
N LEU A 111 21.97 -3.20 -5.49
CA LEU A 111 22.64 -4.34 -6.14
C LEU A 111 21.96 -4.68 -7.46
N ILE A 112 22.73 -5.28 -8.37
CA ILE A 112 22.24 -5.74 -9.68
C ILE A 112 21.76 -7.20 -9.62
N SER A 113 22.26 -8.01 -8.71
CA SER A 113 21.91 -9.44 -8.63
C SER A 113 21.82 -9.96 -7.21
N GLY A 114 20.71 -10.64 -6.92
CA GLY A 114 20.49 -11.46 -5.75
C GLY A 114 20.27 -10.70 -4.44
N THR A 115 19.22 -11.05 -3.77
CA THR A 115 19.00 -10.63 -2.39
C THR A 115 19.89 -11.47 -1.46
N SER A 116 20.79 -10.84 -0.75
CA SER A 116 21.39 -11.47 0.40
C SER A 116 21.05 -10.65 1.62
N SER A 117 20.23 -11.19 2.48
CA SER A 117 19.99 -10.65 3.81
C SER A 117 20.81 -11.45 4.79
N GLY A 118 21.73 -10.79 5.45
CA GLY A 118 22.53 -11.38 6.52
C GLY A 118 23.30 -10.28 7.24
N ASN A 119 23.43 -10.36 8.58
CA ASN A 119 24.19 -9.44 9.40
C ASN A 119 23.82 -7.94 9.25
N GLY A 120 22.51 -7.61 9.14
CA GLY A 120 22.05 -6.24 9.07
C GLY A 120 22.26 -5.54 7.72
N VAL A 121 22.38 -6.29 6.63
CA VAL A 121 22.54 -5.75 5.26
C VAL A 121 21.48 -6.34 4.34
N SER A 122 20.80 -5.48 3.59
CA SER A 122 19.87 -5.87 2.53
C SER A 122 20.28 -5.24 1.21
N TYR A 123 20.31 -6.06 0.18
CA TYR A 123 20.63 -5.67 -1.19
C TYR A 123 19.41 -5.86 -2.08
N SER A 124 19.19 -4.96 -3.02
CA SER A 124 18.03 -5.01 -3.91
C SER A 124 18.41 -4.65 -5.33
N GLU A 125 17.85 -5.38 -6.28
CA GLU A 125 17.90 -5.03 -7.69
C GLU A 125 16.92 -3.90 -8.02
N GLY A 126 17.21 -3.11 -9.03
CA GLY A 126 16.32 -2.08 -9.53
C GLY A 126 16.00 -1.02 -8.47
N VAL A 127 14.70 -0.76 -8.23
CA VAL A 127 14.25 0.12 -7.16
C VAL A 127 14.19 -0.69 -5.87
N GLY A 128 15.18 -0.53 -5.02
CA GLY A 128 15.38 -1.33 -3.81
C GLY A 128 14.37 -1.02 -2.70
N SER A 129 14.34 -1.91 -1.68
CA SER A 129 13.45 -1.76 -0.54
C SER A 129 13.69 -0.43 0.19
N TYR A 130 12.61 0.25 0.58
CA TYR A 130 12.60 1.54 1.30
C TYR A 130 13.37 2.67 0.59
N MET A 131 13.63 2.58 -0.73
CA MET A 131 14.51 3.50 -1.45
C MET A 131 14.08 4.97 -1.32
N PHE A 132 12.80 5.25 -1.30
CA PHE A 132 12.24 6.61 -1.14
C PHE A 132 11.39 6.75 0.13
N ALA A 133 11.48 5.80 1.07
CA ALA A 133 10.70 5.84 2.30
C ALA A 133 10.88 7.17 3.07
N LYS A 134 9.78 7.73 3.57
CA LYS A 134 9.71 8.97 4.38
C LYS A 134 10.21 10.22 3.67
N THR A 135 10.41 10.19 2.35
CA THR A 135 10.74 11.41 1.59
C THR A 135 9.51 12.31 1.42
N LYS A 136 9.76 13.61 1.23
CA LYS A 136 8.72 14.63 1.00
C LYS A 136 8.45 14.86 -0.50
N LEU A 137 8.71 13.84 -1.33
CA LEU A 137 8.38 13.90 -2.75
C LEU A 137 6.86 13.99 -2.94
N VAL A 138 6.44 14.89 -3.80
CA VAL A 138 5.04 15.04 -4.25
C VAL A 138 4.82 14.24 -5.54
N SER A 139 5.86 14.17 -6.38
CA SER A 139 5.81 13.45 -7.65
C SER A 139 7.11 12.70 -7.91
N ILE A 140 6.99 11.45 -8.39
CA ILE A 140 8.14 10.65 -8.81
C ILE A 140 7.83 9.85 -10.07
N THR A 141 8.78 9.85 -11.02
CA THR A 141 8.81 8.92 -12.15
C THR A 141 9.98 7.96 -11.97
N LEU A 142 9.68 6.67 -11.84
CA LEU A 142 10.70 5.62 -11.71
C LEU A 142 11.33 5.26 -13.06
N PRO A 143 12.52 4.64 -13.06
CA PRO A 143 13.17 4.21 -14.29
C PRO A 143 12.31 3.24 -15.09
N ILE A 144 12.16 3.48 -16.39
CA ILE A 144 11.33 2.66 -17.28
C ILE A 144 11.83 1.21 -17.44
N SER A 145 13.13 0.99 -17.25
CA SER A 145 13.78 -0.32 -17.36
C SER A 145 13.54 -1.22 -16.15
N VAL A 146 13.04 -0.68 -15.02
CA VAL A 146 12.88 -1.43 -13.78
C VAL A 146 11.78 -2.47 -13.90
N SER A 147 12.10 -3.73 -13.59
CA SER A 147 11.14 -4.85 -13.50
C SER A 147 10.95 -5.35 -12.07
N VAL A 148 11.82 -4.94 -11.15
CA VAL A 148 11.78 -5.32 -9.74
C VAL A 148 11.68 -4.08 -8.87
N MET A 149 10.70 -4.07 -7.97
CA MET A 149 10.53 -3.06 -6.93
C MET A 149 10.52 -3.75 -5.57
N GLY A 150 11.32 -3.26 -4.64
CA GLY A 150 11.42 -3.78 -3.28
C GLY A 150 10.19 -3.49 -2.42
N GLU A 151 10.21 -3.93 -1.17
CA GLU A 151 9.19 -3.59 -0.18
C GLU A 151 9.36 -2.14 0.32
N GLY A 152 8.28 -1.53 0.79
CA GLY A 152 8.30 -0.23 1.47
C GLY A 152 8.87 0.93 0.65
N VAL A 153 8.95 0.84 -0.68
CA VAL A 153 9.64 1.85 -1.52
C VAL A 153 9.19 3.27 -1.20
N PHE A 154 7.90 3.48 -0.96
CA PHE A 154 7.30 4.76 -0.63
C PHE A 154 6.72 4.81 0.78
N PHE A 155 7.16 3.91 1.67
CA PHE A 155 6.69 3.87 3.05
C PHE A 155 6.77 5.24 3.72
N GLY A 156 5.64 5.75 4.25
CA GLY A 156 5.60 7.01 4.96
C GLY A 156 5.83 8.26 4.09
N CYS A 157 5.65 8.18 2.77
CA CYS A 157 5.69 9.34 1.87
C CYS A 157 4.37 10.11 1.97
N THR A 158 4.23 10.90 3.02
CA THR A 158 2.97 11.59 3.36
C THR A 158 2.58 12.73 2.41
N GLU A 159 3.50 13.18 1.55
CA GLU A 159 3.25 14.24 0.58
C GLU A 159 3.13 13.71 -0.87
N LEU A 160 3.27 12.38 -1.08
CA LEU A 160 3.23 11.80 -2.41
C LEU A 160 1.81 11.82 -2.99
N GLU A 161 1.63 12.56 -4.09
CA GLU A 161 0.34 12.72 -4.79
C GLU A 161 0.33 11.98 -6.14
N SER A 162 1.49 11.88 -6.80
CA SER A 162 1.60 11.25 -8.11
C SER A 162 2.88 10.43 -8.27
N PHE A 163 2.76 9.34 -9.00
CA PHE A 163 3.90 8.49 -9.32
C PHE A 163 3.69 7.80 -10.67
N VAL A 164 4.80 7.50 -11.34
CA VAL A 164 4.82 6.66 -12.53
C VAL A 164 5.72 5.48 -12.26
N LEU A 165 5.13 4.29 -12.22
CA LEU A 165 5.87 3.03 -12.13
C LEU A 165 6.29 2.57 -13.53
N SER A 166 7.37 1.80 -13.59
CA SER A 166 7.71 1.08 -14.81
C SER A 166 6.58 0.12 -15.20
N PRO A 167 6.22 0.02 -16.48
CA PRO A 167 5.22 -0.93 -16.96
C PRO A 167 5.66 -2.40 -16.78
N ASN A 168 6.91 -2.64 -16.45
CA ASN A 168 7.46 -3.97 -16.24
C ASN A 168 7.35 -4.45 -14.77
N VAL A 169 6.87 -3.60 -13.84
CA VAL A 169 6.68 -3.97 -12.43
C VAL A 169 5.32 -4.62 -12.25
N PRO A 170 5.25 -5.94 -11.91
CA PRO A 170 3.97 -6.64 -11.78
C PRO A 170 3.45 -6.73 -10.33
N TYR A 171 4.21 -6.26 -9.33
CA TYR A 171 3.88 -6.45 -7.92
C TYR A 171 3.96 -5.16 -7.12
N ILE A 172 2.91 -4.85 -6.37
CA ILE A 172 3.01 -3.90 -5.25
C ILE A 172 3.41 -4.73 -4.04
N LYS A 173 4.70 -4.65 -3.68
CA LYS A 173 5.31 -5.41 -2.58
C LYS A 173 4.80 -4.96 -1.21
N PRO A 174 5.09 -5.73 -0.12
CA PRO A 174 4.67 -5.34 1.21
C PRO A 174 5.06 -3.90 1.56
N MET A 175 4.16 -3.19 2.23
CA MET A 175 4.34 -1.81 2.71
C MET A 175 4.74 -0.77 1.66
N THR A 176 4.65 -1.07 0.36
CA THR A 176 5.12 -0.14 -0.69
C THR A 176 4.55 1.27 -0.56
N PHE A 177 3.26 1.40 -0.29
CA PHE A 177 2.55 2.66 -0.11
C PHE A 177 1.99 2.83 1.30
N ALA A 178 2.46 2.03 2.26
CA ALA A 178 1.97 2.13 3.63
C ALA A 178 2.27 3.52 4.21
N GLN A 179 1.30 4.08 4.97
CA GLN A 179 1.38 5.41 5.56
C GLN A 179 1.54 6.56 4.55
N CYS A 180 1.13 6.37 3.29
CA CYS A 180 0.97 7.46 2.33
C CYS A 180 -0.37 8.18 2.52
N SER A 181 -0.47 9.43 2.04
CA SER A 181 -1.66 10.28 2.24
C SER A 181 -2.50 10.47 0.96
N PHE A 182 -2.51 9.48 0.08
CA PHE A 182 -3.40 9.51 -1.09
C PHE A 182 -4.87 9.66 -0.66
N LYS A 183 -5.62 10.49 -1.35
CA LYS A 183 -7.08 10.55 -1.18
C LYS A 183 -7.79 9.50 -2.01
N GLU A 184 -7.30 9.28 -3.22
CA GLU A 184 -7.74 8.26 -4.16
C GLU A 184 -6.53 7.59 -4.79
N PHE A 185 -6.64 6.33 -5.13
CA PHE A 185 -5.56 5.57 -5.74
C PHE A 185 -6.09 4.65 -6.83
N SER A 186 -5.53 4.76 -8.03
CA SER A 186 -5.77 3.80 -9.11
C SER A 186 -4.55 2.90 -9.25
N VAL A 187 -4.74 1.60 -9.03
CA VAL A 187 -3.66 0.62 -9.20
C VAL A 187 -3.26 0.59 -10.68
N PRO A 188 -1.94 0.70 -11.00
CA PRO A 188 -1.49 0.65 -12.39
C PRO A 188 -1.83 -0.65 -13.10
N GLU A 189 -2.12 -0.59 -14.40
CA GLU A 189 -2.51 -1.73 -15.24
C GLU A 189 -1.46 -2.85 -15.31
N SER A 190 -0.19 -2.54 -15.09
CA SER A 190 0.88 -3.54 -15.05
C SER A 190 0.81 -4.47 -13.85
N ILE A 191 0.09 -4.08 -12.79
CA ILE A 191 0.08 -4.79 -11.50
C ILE A 191 -0.79 -6.04 -11.59
N LYS A 192 -0.21 -7.15 -11.14
CA LYS A 192 -0.87 -8.46 -11.02
C LYS A 192 -1.14 -8.87 -9.58
N SER A 193 -0.32 -8.39 -8.63
CA SER A 193 -0.46 -8.72 -7.21
C SER A 193 -0.28 -7.50 -6.31
N ILE A 194 -1.14 -7.42 -5.27
CA ILE A 194 -1.05 -6.47 -4.17
C ILE A 194 -0.77 -7.29 -2.91
N GLU A 195 0.40 -7.06 -2.33
CA GLU A 195 0.93 -7.84 -1.21
C GLU A 195 0.45 -7.30 0.16
N LYS A 196 0.76 -8.06 1.22
CA LYS A 196 0.36 -7.75 2.59
C LYS A 196 0.80 -6.35 3.02
N ASN A 197 -0.10 -5.60 3.66
CA ASN A 197 0.15 -4.25 4.18
C ASN A 197 0.57 -3.23 3.11
N ALA A 198 0.34 -3.50 1.82
CA ALA A 198 0.80 -2.64 0.72
C ALA A 198 0.35 -1.17 0.86
N PHE A 199 -0.84 -0.95 1.44
CA PHE A 199 -1.45 0.37 1.70
C PHE A 199 -1.78 0.58 3.18
N ALA A 200 -1.20 -0.20 4.09
CA ALA A 200 -1.53 -0.11 5.51
C ALA A 200 -1.31 1.30 6.06
N GLY A 201 -2.26 1.80 6.86
CA GLY A 201 -2.14 3.11 7.49
C GLY A 201 -2.30 4.31 6.55
N CYS A 202 -2.86 4.13 5.35
CA CYS A 202 -3.18 5.24 4.45
C CYS A 202 -4.39 6.02 4.98
N SER A 203 -4.14 6.94 5.92
CA SER A 203 -5.19 7.62 6.70
C SER A 203 -6.12 8.54 5.90
N SER A 204 -5.74 8.92 4.68
CA SER A 204 -6.53 9.80 3.80
C SER A 204 -7.17 9.06 2.63
N LEU A 205 -6.85 7.78 2.42
CA LEU A 205 -7.31 6.99 1.27
C LEU A 205 -8.81 6.69 1.39
N ALA A 206 -9.64 7.37 0.60
CA ALA A 206 -11.09 7.19 0.63
C ALA A 206 -11.58 6.22 -0.45
N LYS A 207 -10.87 6.13 -1.58
CA LYS A 207 -11.24 5.31 -2.73
C LYS A 207 -10.03 4.66 -3.38
N LEU A 208 -10.21 3.40 -3.81
CA LEU A 208 -9.21 2.65 -4.55
C LEU A 208 -9.83 1.98 -5.77
N VAL A 209 -9.11 1.96 -6.89
CA VAL A 209 -9.55 1.28 -8.12
C VAL A 209 -8.59 0.13 -8.44
N ILE A 210 -9.13 -1.07 -8.60
CA ILE A 210 -8.41 -2.31 -8.96
C ILE A 210 -8.65 -2.59 -10.45
N PRO A 211 -7.59 -2.64 -11.30
CA PRO A 211 -7.74 -2.88 -12.73
C PRO A 211 -7.99 -4.36 -13.07
N GLU A 212 -8.22 -4.63 -14.37
CA GLU A 212 -8.50 -5.97 -14.88
C GLU A 212 -7.39 -6.99 -14.63
N ASN A 213 -6.13 -6.54 -14.60
CA ASN A 213 -4.95 -7.41 -14.54
C ASN A 213 -4.58 -7.92 -13.14
N VAL A 214 -5.16 -7.36 -12.08
CA VAL A 214 -4.90 -7.82 -10.70
C VAL A 214 -5.56 -9.19 -10.49
N THR A 215 -4.72 -10.19 -10.18
CA THR A 215 -5.15 -11.57 -9.94
C THR A 215 -4.98 -12.02 -8.49
N THR A 216 -4.22 -11.27 -7.71
CA THR A 216 -3.94 -11.59 -6.30
C THR A 216 -4.00 -10.34 -5.44
N ILE A 217 -4.77 -10.39 -4.36
CA ILE A 217 -4.78 -9.40 -3.29
C ILE A 217 -4.61 -10.17 -1.99
N VAL A 218 -3.52 -9.91 -1.28
CA VAL A 218 -3.23 -10.59 -0.02
C VAL A 218 -4.04 -9.96 1.11
N GLY A 219 -4.59 -10.77 2.01
CA GLY A 219 -5.34 -10.31 3.18
C GLY A 219 -4.53 -9.29 3.99
N GLY A 220 -5.20 -8.22 4.48
CA GLY A 220 -4.56 -7.12 5.19
C GLY A 220 -3.83 -6.10 4.30
N ALA A 221 -3.95 -6.17 2.97
CA ALA A 221 -3.31 -5.23 2.05
C ALA A 221 -3.70 -3.76 2.32
N PHE A 222 -4.91 -3.52 2.82
CA PHE A 222 -5.51 -2.21 3.09
C PHE A 222 -5.82 -1.98 4.57
N GLY A 223 -5.10 -2.65 5.48
CA GLY A 223 -5.30 -2.49 6.92
C GLY A 223 -5.12 -1.05 7.39
N GLU A 224 -5.82 -0.65 8.45
CA GLU A 224 -5.67 0.68 9.07
C GLU A 224 -5.90 1.87 8.12
N CYS A 225 -6.84 1.74 7.18
CA CYS A 225 -7.28 2.82 6.27
C CYS A 225 -8.65 3.37 6.71
N PRO A 226 -8.73 4.22 7.74
CA PRO A 226 -9.98 4.53 8.47
C PRO A 226 -11.02 5.26 7.64
N VAL A 227 -10.63 5.86 6.50
CA VAL A 227 -11.56 6.58 5.61
C VAL A 227 -11.80 5.87 4.29
N LEU A 228 -11.23 4.67 4.09
CA LEU A 228 -11.44 3.89 2.87
C LEU A 228 -12.87 3.34 2.84
N ARG A 229 -13.70 3.91 1.96
CA ARG A 229 -15.12 3.58 1.86
C ARG A 229 -15.46 2.72 0.66
N GLU A 230 -14.63 2.77 -0.37
CA GLU A 230 -14.92 2.17 -1.66
C GLU A 230 -13.66 1.58 -2.29
N ILE A 231 -13.73 0.30 -2.65
CA ILE A 231 -12.76 -0.35 -3.52
C ILE A 231 -13.50 -0.79 -4.78
N LYS A 232 -13.29 -0.05 -5.88
CA LYS A 232 -13.88 -0.39 -7.17
C LYS A 232 -13.03 -1.42 -7.90
N VAL A 233 -13.66 -2.38 -8.51
CA VAL A 233 -13.02 -3.40 -9.34
C VAL A 233 -13.47 -3.24 -10.79
N ASP A 234 -12.52 -3.21 -11.74
CA ASP A 234 -12.83 -3.17 -13.16
C ASP A 234 -13.72 -4.38 -13.56
N GLU A 235 -14.78 -4.13 -14.32
CA GLU A 235 -15.74 -5.16 -14.73
C GLU A 235 -15.09 -6.29 -15.52
N LYS A 236 -13.99 -6.03 -16.21
CA LYS A 236 -13.21 -7.03 -16.95
C LYS A 236 -12.31 -7.87 -16.07
N ASN A 237 -12.12 -7.52 -14.79
CA ASN A 237 -11.33 -8.32 -13.87
C ASN A 237 -11.96 -9.73 -13.78
N LYS A 238 -11.12 -10.77 -13.92
CA LYS A 238 -11.58 -12.16 -13.98
C LYS A 238 -11.56 -12.88 -12.63
N LYS A 239 -11.00 -12.25 -11.60
CA LYS A 239 -10.84 -12.85 -10.26
C LYS A 239 -11.72 -12.18 -9.21
N TYR A 240 -11.94 -10.89 -9.35
CA TYR A 240 -12.63 -10.06 -8.36
C TYR A 240 -13.78 -9.29 -9.01
N ALA A 241 -14.73 -8.93 -8.19
CA ALA A 241 -15.77 -7.95 -8.45
C ALA A 241 -15.99 -7.13 -7.18
N ASP A 242 -16.74 -6.04 -7.25
CA ASP A 242 -17.20 -5.34 -6.06
C ASP A 242 -18.72 -5.29 -5.99
N ILE A 243 -19.26 -5.41 -4.79
CA ILE A 243 -20.64 -5.09 -4.46
C ILE A 243 -20.60 -3.84 -3.58
N ASP A 244 -21.07 -2.73 -4.12
CA ASP A 244 -21.09 -1.46 -3.39
C ASP A 244 -19.73 -1.12 -2.73
N GLY A 245 -18.63 -1.35 -3.48
CA GLY A 245 -17.27 -1.05 -3.02
C GLY A 245 -16.66 -2.05 -2.03
N VAL A 246 -17.32 -3.16 -1.74
CA VAL A 246 -16.80 -4.31 -0.99
C VAL A 246 -16.27 -5.32 -1.99
N VAL A 247 -15.00 -5.74 -1.86
CA VAL A 247 -14.39 -6.68 -2.81
C VAL A 247 -14.85 -8.09 -2.52
N CYS A 248 -15.32 -8.75 -3.57
CA CYS A 248 -15.74 -10.15 -3.58
C CYS A 248 -14.96 -10.95 -4.64
N SER A 249 -15.06 -12.28 -4.57
CA SER A 249 -14.72 -13.13 -5.69
C SER A 249 -15.58 -12.79 -6.91
N LYS A 250 -15.12 -13.15 -8.11
CA LYS A 250 -15.84 -12.82 -9.38
C LYS A 250 -17.25 -13.38 -9.43
N ASP A 251 -17.49 -14.54 -8.84
CA ASP A 251 -18.78 -15.19 -8.73
C ASP A 251 -19.64 -14.70 -7.55
N LEU A 252 -19.13 -13.71 -6.81
CA LEU A 252 -19.78 -13.06 -5.67
C LEU A 252 -20.06 -13.98 -4.47
N THR A 253 -19.41 -15.15 -4.40
CA THR A 253 -19.65 -16.13 -3.33
C THR A 253 -18.74 -15.93 -2.11
N VAL A 254 -17.60 -15.25 -2.28
CA VAL A 254 -16.61 -14.99 -1.21
C VAL A 254 -16.45 -13.50 -1.02
N LEU A 255 -16.69 -13.00 0.20
CA LEU A 255 -16.36 -11.63 0.61
C LEU A 255 -14.89 -11.58 1.00
N ARG A 256 -14.09 -10.80 0.25
CA ARG A 256 -12.64 -10.74 0.37
C ARG A 256 -12.15 -9.59 1.22
N ILE A 257 -12.70 -8.38 1.02
CA ILE A 257 -12.21 -7.18 1.69
C ILE A 257 -13.39 -6.24 1.93
N TYR A 258 -13.65 -5.98 3.19
CA TYR A 258 -14.53 -4.91 3.64
C TYR A 258 -13.69 -3.66 3.92
N PRO A 259 -13.94 -2.50 3.26
CA PRO A 259 -13.17 -1.28 3.49
C PRO A 259 -13.38 -0.71 4.90
N ASN A 260 -12.30 -0.35 5.60
CA ASN A 260 -12.35 0.06 7.01
C ASN A 260 -13.30 1.24 7.30
N GLY A 261 -13.38 2.20 6.37
CA GLY A 261 -14.20 3.42 6.54
C GLY A 261 -15.59 3.33 5.92
N LYS A 262 -16.05 2.15 5.50
CA LYS A 262 -17.30 1.99 4.77
C LYS A 262 -18.54 2.27 5.62
N GLY A 263 -18.50 1.94 6.90
CA GLY A 263 -19.61 2.20 7.81
C GLY A 263 -19.55 1.33 9.05
N SER A 264 -20.44 1.65 10.03
CA SER A 264 -20.56 0.91 11.28
C SER A 264 -21.49 -0.29 11.19
N GLU A 265 -22.35 -0.37 10.18
CA GLU A 265 -23.30 -1.47 9.99
C GLU A 265 -23.15 -2.06 8.60
N TYR A 266 -23.19 -3.38 8.50
CA TYR A 266 -23.12 -4.08 7.23
C TYR A 266 -23.93 -5.36 7.22
N THR A 267 -24.75 -5.53 6.17
CA THR A 267 -25.45 -6.78 5.88
C THR A 267 -24.72 -7.47 4.73
N VAL A 268 -24.25 -8.68 4.97
CA VAL A 268 -23.57 -9.48 3.96
C VAL A 268 -24.59 -9.92 2.90
N PRO A 269 -24.28 -9.75 1.59
CA PRO A 269 -25.19 -10.16 0.51
C PRO A 269 -25.52 -11.65 0.53
N GLU A 270 -26.75 -12.00 0.13
CA GLU A 270 -27.23 -13.39 0.07
C GLU A 270 -26.42 -14.30 -0.87
N THR A 271 -25.70 -13.75 -1.83
CA THR A 271 -24.83 -14.53 -2.73
C THR A 271 -23.57 -15.04 -2.04
N VAL A 272 -23.16 -14.39 -0.92
CA VAL A 272 -21.94 -14.72 -0.20
C VAL A 272 -22.17 -15.91 0.72
N ASN A 273 -21.29 -16.90 0.62
CA ASN A 273 -21.27 -18.07 1.52
C ASN A 273 -19.98 -18.18 2.35
N THR A 274 -19.00 -17.36 2.06
CA THR A 274 -17.69 -17.38 2.72
C THR A 274 -17.22 -15.96 3.04
N ILE A 275 -16.86 -15.72 4.28
CA ILE A 275 -16.08 -14.56 4.71
C ILE A 275 -14.61 -14.99 4.69
N ASP A 276 -13.80 -14.37 3.84
CA ASP A 276 -12.40 -14.76 3.61
C ASP A 276 -11.49 -14.40 4.79
N ASP A 277 -10.25 -14.90 4.73
CA ASP A 277 -9.22 -14.58 5.72
C ASP A 277 -8.98 -13.06 5.76
N PHE A 278 -9.01 -12.49 6.96
CA PHE A 278 -8.79 -11.06 7.24
C PHE A 278 -9.78 -10.10 6.56
N ALA A 279 -10.94 -10.57 6.11
CA ALA A 279 -11.88 -9.78 5.30
C ALA A 279 -12.38 -8.49 5.98
N PHE A 280 -12.56 -8.49 7.29
CA PHE A 280 -12.95 -7.33 8.11
C PHE A 280 -11.86 -6.89 9.09
N GLN A 281 -10.63 -7.42 8.96
CA GLN A 281 -9.58 -7.14 9.94
C GLN A 281 -9.38 -5.64 10.19
N GLY A 282 -9.42 -5.24 11.46
CA GLY A 282 -9.15 -3.87 11.90
C GLY A 282 -10.18 -2.84 11.45
N THR A 283 -11.39 -3.27 11.07
CA THR A 283 -12.46 -2.37 10.64
C THR A 283 -13.21 -1.77 11.82
N ASP A 284 -13.80 -0.58 11.57
CA ASP A 284 -14.62 0.14 12.54
C ASP A 284 -16.09 -0.31 12.57
N VAL A 285 -16.40 -1.48 11.98
CA VAL A 285 -17.77 -2.01 11.96
C VAL A 285 -18.25 -2.33 13.38
N GLU A 286 -19.47 -1.93 13.70
CA GLU A 286 -20.12 -2.18 15.01
C GLU A 286 -21.11 -3.35 14.94
N TYR A 287 -21.80 -3.49 13.81
CA TYR A 287 -22.81 -4.52 13.61
C TYR A 287 -22.64 -5.18 12.24
N VAL A 288 -22.57 -6.51 12.23
CA VAL A 288 -22.53 -7.30 11.01
C VAL A 288 -23.67 -8.31 11.04
N THR A 289 -24.52 -8.27 10.02
CA THR A 289 -25.55 -9.27 9.79
C THR A 289 -25.06 -10.28 8.78
N LEU A 290 -24.88 -11.51 9.21
CA LEU A 290 -24.58 -12.66 8.37
C LEU A 290 -25.87 -13.35 7.94
N THR A 291 -25.93 -13.82 6.72
CA THR A 291 -27.08 -14.59 6.20
C THR A 291 -26.92 -16.07 6.48
N ASP A 292 -28.01 -16.84 6.40
CA ASP A 292 -27.98 -18.30 6.61
C ASP A 292 -27.19 -19.05 5.52
N ASN A 293 -26.75 -18.35 4.47
CA ASN A 293 -25.88 -18.92 3.44
C ASN A 293 -24.40 -18.97 3.85
N ILE A 294 -24.00 -18.27 4.90
CA ILE A 294 -22.60 -18.26 5.36
C ILE A 294 -22.27 -19.60 6.01
N THR A 295 -21.31 -20.30 5.42
CA THR A 295 -20.81 -21.60 5.88
C THR A 295 -19.38 -21.52 6.43
N HIS A 296 -18.61 -20.50 6.05
CA HIS A 296 -17.21 -20.35 6.41
C HIS A 296 -16.88 -18.93 6.86
N ILE A 297 -16.16 -18.86 7.99
CA ILE A 297 -15.54 -17.63 8.51
C ILE A 297 -14.04 -17.91 8.59
N GLY A 298 -13.25 -17.19 7.81
CA GLY A 298 -11.82 -17.41 7.60
C GLY A 298 -10.95 -17.04 8.80
N VAL A 299 -9.64 -17.27 8.65
CA VAL A 299 -8.61 -16.91 9.65
C VAL A 299 -8.61 -15.41 9.87
N GLY A 300 -8.69 -14.96 11.12
CA GLY A 300 -8.66 -13.53 11.46
C GLY A 300 -9.74 -12.69 10.79
N ALA A 301 -10.84 -13.29 10.30
CA ALA A 301 -11.84 -12.61 9.47
C ALA A 301 -12.38 -11.32 10.10
N PHE A 302 -12.55 -11.29 11.42
CA PHE A 302 -12.96 -10.13 12.22
C PHE A 302 -11.90 -9.74 13.26
N SER A 303 -10.64 -10.19 13.12
CA SER A 303 -9.61 -9.83 14.09
C SER A 303 -9.42 -8.31 14.16
N ASP A 304 -9.12 -7.80 15.35
CA ASP A 304 -8.90 -6.38 15.61
C ASP A 304 -10.10 -5.44 15.29
N CYS A 305 -11.32 -6.00 15.12
CA CYS A 305 -12.55 -5.23 15.01
C CYS A 305 -12.94 -4.70 16.40
N THR A 306 -12.18 -3.73 16.90
CA THR A 306 -12.32 -3.27 18.30
C THR A 306 -13.65 -2.59 18.61
N LYS A 307 -14.43 -2.19 17.58
CA LYS A 307 -15.74 -1.57 17.72
C LYS A 307 -16.90 -2.55 17.51
N LEU A 308 -16.64 -3.79 17.09
CA LEU A 308 -17.68 -4.80 16.85
C LEU A 308 -18.40 -5.14 18.16
N ARG A 309 -19.69 -4.82 18.23
CA ARG A 309 -20.54 -5.01 19.42
C ARG A 309 -21.36 -6.29 19.35
N ALA A 310 -21.87 -6.60 18.17
CA ALA A 310 -22.68 -7.78 17.98
C ALA A 310 -22.50 -8.37 16.57
N ILE A 311 -22.52 -9.68 16.52
CA ILE A 311 -22.57 -10.47 15.29
C ILE A 311 -23.42 -11.72 15.54
N ALA A 312 -24.46 -11.91 14.73
CA ALA A 312 -25.25 -13.12 14.74
C ALA A 312 -24.63 -14.16 13.80
N VAL A 313 -24.01 -15.18 14.37
CA VAL A 313 -23.42 -16.26 13.58
C VAL A 313 -24.51 -17.28 13.25
N PRO A 314 -24.78 -17.57 11.95
CA PRO A 314 -25.83 -18.49 11.56
C PRO A 314 -25.46 -19.95 11.83
N ASN A 315 -26.48 -20.80 11.97
CA ASN A 315 -26.31 -22.24 12.24
C ASN A 315 -25.61 -23.02 11.09
N SER A 316 -25.50 -22.43 9.93
CA SER A 316 -24.76 -22.97 8.75
C SER A 316 -23.24 -22.96 8.93
N VAL A 317 -22.70 -22.16 9.87
CA VAL A 317 -21.26 -22.10 10.15
C VAL A 317 -20.84 -23.32 10.96
N LEU A 318 -19.83 -24.03 10.47
CA LEU A 318 -19.38 -25.32 11.05
C LEU A 318 -18.10 -25.21 11.89
N ALA A 319 -17.34 -24.16 11.71
CA ALA A 319 -16.07 -23.95 12.42
C ALA A 319 -15.72 -22.47 12.55
N PHE A 320 -15.07 -22.12 13.64
CA PHE A 320 -14.37 -20.86 13.80
C PHE A 320 -12.87 -21.07 13.56
N ARG A 321 -12.34 -20.38 12.54
CA ARG A 321 -10.91 -20.47 12.18
C ARG A 321 -10.06 -19.65 13.12
N GLU A 322 -8.75 -19.91 13.10
CA GLU A 322 -7.75 -19.27 13.97
C GLU A 322 -7.94 -17.73 14.02
N SER A 323 -7.99 -17.19 15.23
CA SER A 323 -8.10 -15.74 15.49
C SER A 323 -9.32 -15.04 14.87
N ALA A 324 -10.36 -15.77 14.46
CA ALA A 324 -11.48 -15.20 13.70
C ALA A 324 -12.12 -13.98 14.35
N PHE A 325 -12.18 -13.90 15.67
CA PHE A 325 -12.71 -12.80 16.48
C PHE A 325 -11.68 -12.27 17.50
N ALA A 326 -10.39 -12.49 17.28
CA ALA A 326 -9.36 -12.01 18.19
C ALA A 326 -9.38 -10.49 18.32
N ASN A 327 -9.21 -9.96 19.54
CA ASN A 327 -9.16 -8.53 19.84
C ASN A 327 -10.46 -7.74 19.51
N CYS A 328 -11.63 -8.39 19.37
CA CYS A 328 -12.92 -7.71 19.26
C CYS A 328 -13.36 -7.20 20.64
N SER A 329 -12.65 -6.19 21.17
CA SER A 329 -12.77 -5.79 22.59
C SER A 329 -14.13 -5.20 22.99
N SER A 330 -14.95 -4.76 22.04
CA SER A 330 -16.31 -4.28 22.28
C SER A 330 -17.39 -5.34 22.10
N LEU A 331 -17.02 -6.59 21.76
CA LEU A 331 -18.00 -7.66 21.54
C LEU A 331 -18.60 -8.10 22.86
N GLU A 332 -19.88 -7.78 23.06
CA GLU A 332 -20.60 -8.02 24.32
C GLU A 332 -21.01 -9.49 24.46
N SER A 333 -21.41 -10.10 23.37
CA SER A 333 -21.79 -11.51 23.32
C SER A 333 -21.63 -12.06 21.89
N ILE A 334 -21.43 -13.37 21.80
CA ILE A 334 -21.43 -14.09 20.53
C ILE A 334 -22.20 -15.39 20.68
N HIS A 335 -23.17 -15.62 19.78
CA HIS A 335 -23.86 -16.91 19.74
C HIS A 335 -22.95 -17.93 19.05
N ILE A 336 -22.69 -19.05 19.74
CA ILE A 336 -21.96 -20.18 19.15
C ILE A 336 -23.00 -21.21 18.68
N PRO A 337 -23.13 -21.41 17.36
CA PRO A 337 -24.07 -22.39 16.82
C PRO A 337 -23.79 -23.80 17.32
N ASN A 338 -24.87 -24.57 17.60
CA ASN A 338 -24.77 -25.95 18.13
C ASN A 338 -24.03 -26.92 17.17
N GLN A 339 -23.95 -26.58 15.87
CA GLN A 339 -23.26 -27.36 14.84
C GLN A 339 -21.75 -27.15 14.79
N ILE A 340 -21.27 -26.16 15.52
CA ILE A 340 -19.79 -25.92 15.54
C ILE A 340 -19.12 -27.10 16.22
N THR A 341 -18.26 -27.78 15.46
CA THR A 341 -17.47 -28.91 15.92
C THR A 341 -16.01 -28.56 16.16
N VAL A 342 -15.55 -27.42 15.63
CA VAL A 342 -14.15 -26.97 15.70
C VAL A 342 -14.10 -25.49 16.06
N ILE A 343 -13.36 -25.17 17.12
CA ILE A 343 -12.94 -23.81 17.47
C ILE A 343 -11.42 -23.83 17.48
N ASP A 344 -10.81 -23.19 16.50
CA ASP A 344 -9.36 -23.12 16.39
C ASP A 344 -8.76 -22.25 17.52
N ARG A 345 -7.42 -22.20 17.59
CA ARG A 345 -6.72 -21.42 18.61
C ARG A 345 -6.95 -19.91 18.43
N TYR A 346 -6.93 -19.19 19.53
CA TYR A 346 -7.01 -17.73 19.58
C TYR A 346 -8.29 -17.10 19.04
N VAL A 347 -9.33 -17.88 18.71
CA VAL A 347 -10.60 -17.35 18.14
C VAL A 347 -11.14 -16.19 18.95
N PHE A 348 -11.14 -16.32 20.28
CA PHE A 348 -11.66 -15.33 21.21
C PHE A 348 -10.55 -14.67 22.06
N GLN A 349 -9.35 -14.60 21.56
CA GLN A 349 -8.23 -14.00 22.28
C GLN A 349 -8.53 -12.53 22.62
N ARG A 350 -8.32 -12.13 23.89
CA ARG A 350 -8.55 -10.77 24.41
C ARG A 350 -9.98 -10.25 24.24
N LEU A 351 -10.96 -11.14 24.25
CA LEU A 351 -12.33 -10.74 24.51
C LEU A 351 -12.52 -10.57 26.01
N TYR A 352 -13.16 -9.47 26.41
CA TYR A 352 -13.60 -9.22 27.78
C TYR A 352 -15.10 -9.53 27.85
N LEU A 353 -15.47 -10.82 27.64
CA LEU A 353 -16.85 -11.24 27.81
C LEU A 353 -17.19 -11.23 29.30
N GLU A 354 -18.21 -10.47 29.71
CA GLU A 354 -18.73 -10.55 31.05
C GLU A 354 -19.28 -12.00 31.29
N PRO A 355 -18.96 -12.62 32.45
CA PRO A 355 -19.53 -13.93 32.74
C PRO A 355 -21.03 -13.82 32.81
N TYR A 356 -21.73 -14.69 32.10
CA TYR A 356 -23.17 -14.84 32.26
C TYR A 356 -23.49 -15.18 33.74
N ASN A 357 -24.22 -14.27 34.43
CA ASN A 357 -24.81 -14.52 35.73
C ASN A 357 -26.04 -15.43 35.59
#